data_bae0de9c476dcdbf8cb3e3be3abdc6ef
#
_entry.id   bae0de9c476dcdbf8cb3e3be3abdc6ef
#
_cell.length_a   1.000
_cell.length_b   1.000
_cell.length_c   1.000
_cell.angle_alpha   90.00
_cell.angle_beta   90.00
_cell.angle_gamma   90.00
#
_symmetry.space_group_name_H-M   'P 1'
#
loop_
_entity.id
_entity.type
_entity.pdbx_description
1 polymer ?
#
loop_
_entity_poly.entity_id
_entity_poly.type
_entity_poly.pdbx_seq_one_letter_code
_entity_poly.pdbx_strand_id
1 'polypeptide(L)'
;MNTSGRHFLQIPGPTNVPDRILRALQQPTIDHRGPDFKGLCRELLDGLKEVFKTRNPVIIFPASGTGAWESALVNTLSPGDRALMFETGHFGTLWKQLAEKLGLQVDWIPGNWREGVNPEKVEELLNADREKQIRAVCVVHNETATGVTSDISSIRKSVDRTEHPALFMVDTISSLASMDYRHDEWKVDVTVACLLYTSDAADE
;
A
#
# COMPACT_ATOMS: atom_id res chain seq x y z
N MET A 1 -21.42 -5.97 30.82
CA MET A 1 -20.59 -7.12 31.21
C MET A 1 -19.26 -6.60 31.67
N ASN A 2 -18.86 -6.85 32.91
CA ASN A 2 -17.55 -6.40 33.42
C ASN A 2 -16.53 -7.47 33.02
N THR A 3 -15.84 -7.31 31.93
CA THR A 3 -14.76 -8.20 31.51
C THR A 3 -13.47 -7.68 32.11
N SER A 4 -12.98 -8.35 33.14
CA SER A 4 -11.68 -8.05 33.75
C SER A 4 -10.55 -8.63 32.88
N GLY A 5 -9.56 -7.80 32.54
CA GLY A 5 -8.37 -8.21 31.82
C GLY A 5 -8.21 -7.50 30.45
N ARG A 6 -7.07 -7.72 29.80
CA ARG A 6 -6.83 -7.22 28.43
C ARG A 6 -7.47 -8.15 27.41
N HIS A 7 -8.24 -7.57 26.48
CA HIS A 7 -8.68 -8.29 25.30
C HIS A 7 -7.55 -8.24 24.26
N PHE A 8 -7.16 -9.41 23.75
CA PHE A 8 -6.22 -9.51 22.64
C PHE A 8 -7.01 -9.67 21.36
N LEU A 9 -6.87 -8.70 20.47
CA LEU A 9 -7.47 -8.75 19.13
C LEU A 9 -6.60 -9.64 18.23
N GLN A 10 -7.23 -10.57 17.55
CA GLN A 10 -6.59 -11.49 16.59
C GLN A 10 -7.13 -11.23 15.18
N ILE A 11 -7.17 -9.96 14.80
CA ILE A 11 -7.65 -9.48 13.51
C ILE A 11 -6.59 -8.59 12.87
N PRO A 12 -6.59 -8.42 11.54
CA PRO A 12 -5.59 -7.59 10.84
C PRO A 12 -5.58 -6.12 11.26
N GLY A 13 -6.73 -5.62 11.67
CA GLY A 13 -6.95 -4.28 12.22
C GLY A 13 -8.43 -4.10 12.58
N PRO A 14 -8.73 -3.23 13.58
CA PRO A 14 -7.81 -2.56 14.48
C PRO A 14 -7.05 -3.53 15.41
N THR A 15 -5.88 -3.13 15.89
CA THR A 15 -5.03 -3.94 16.77
C THR A 15 -4.95 -3.38 18.20
N ASN A 16 -4.46 -4.18 19.14
CA ASN A 16 -4.16 -3.67 20.48
C ASN A 16 -3.05 -2.62 20.40
N VAL A 17 -3.37 -1.39 20.80
CA VAL A 17 -2.41 -0.28 20.80
C VAL A 17 -1.49 -0.39 22.02
N PRO A 18 -0.15 -0.39 21.87
CA PRO A 18 0.77 -0.42 23.00
C PRO A 18 0.60 0.77 23.93
N ASP A 19 0.78 0.56 25.24
CA ASP A 19 0.58 1.59 26.28
C ASP A 19 1.43 2.86 26.04
N ARG A 20 2.62 2.72 25.47
CA ARG A 20 3.48 3.87 25.11
C ARG A 20 2.83 4.76 24.05
N ILE A 21 2.12 4.18 23.09
CA ILE A 21 1.42 4.91 22.03
C ILE A 21 0.17 5.57 22.63
N LEU A 22 -0.61 4.85 23.45
CA LEU A 22 -1.76 5.43 24.13
C LEU A 22 -1.36 6.65 24.97
N ARG A 23 -0.22 6.59 25.69
CA ARG A 23 0.31 7.75 26.44
C ARG A 23 0.70 8.90 25.53
N ALA A 24 1.26 8.63 24.35
CA ALA A 24 1.58 9.68 23.37
C ALA A 24 0.32 10.36 22.82
N LEU A 25 -0.74 9.59 22.56
CA LEU A 25 -2.03 10.12 22.12
C LEU A 25 -2.75 10.98 23.17
N GLN A 26 -2.40 10.82 24.46
CA GLN A 26 -2.98 11.61 25.56
C GLN A 26 -2.29 12.99 25.75
N GLN A 27 -1.26 13.31 24.99
CA GLN A 27 -0.60 14.61 25.08
C GLN A 27 -1.57 15.74 24.68
N PRO A 28 -1.45 16.92 25.33
CA PRO A 28 -2.28 18.06 24.98
C PRO A 28 -2.15 18.44 23.50
N THR A 29 -3.26 18.86 22.92
CA THR A 29 -3.29 19.38 21.55
C THR A 29 -2.41 20.62 21.44
N ILE A 30 -1.56 20.67 20.42
CA ILE A 30 -0.71 21.82 20.11
C ILE A 30 -1.26 22.58 18.89
N ASP A 31 -0.88 23.85 18.75
CA ASP A 31 -1.24 24.66 17.58
C ASP A 31 -0.58 24.10 16.32
N HIS A 32 -1.40 23.61 15.37
CA HIS A 32 -0.93 23.06 14.10
C HIS A 32 -0.21 24.07 13.18
N ARG A 33 -0.32 25.39 13.45
CA ARG A 33 0.41 26.45 12.76
C ARG A 33 1.63 26.92 13.54
N GLY A 34 1.79 26.46 14.77
CA GLY A 34 2.88 26.82 15.67
C GLY A 34 4.22 26.16 15.30
N PRO A 35 5.34 26.67 15.84
CA PRO A 35 6.66 26.14 15.58
C PRO A 35 6.83 24.69 16.08
N ASP A 36 6.19 24.33 17.19
CA ASP A 36 6.28 23.00 17.80
C ASP A 36 5.69 21.93 16.88
N PHE A 37 4.52 22.20 16.28
CA PHE A 37 3.92 21.29 15.29
C PHE A 37 4.79 21.12 14.05
N LYS A 38 5.41 22.20 13.57
CA LYS A 38 6.35 22.14 12.45
C LYS A 38 7.56 21.25 12.76
N GLY A 39 8.09 21.33 13.98
CA GLY A 39 9.17 20.47 14.45
C GLY A 39 8.76 19.00 14.47
N LEU A 40 7.63 18.71 15.12
CA LEU A 40 7.04 17.37 15.20
C LEU A 40 6.78 16.75 13.81
N CYS A 41 6.18 17.53 12.87
CA CYS A 41 5.92 17.03 11.53
C CYS A 41 7.19 16.66 10.76
N ARG A 42 8.25 17.45 10.90
CA ARG A 42 9.54 17.14 10.24
C ARG A 42 10.13 15.85 10.78
N GLU A 43 10.20 15.71 12.11
CA GLU A 43 10.69 14.50 12.76
C GLU A 43 9.89 13.28 12.34
N LEU A 44 8.55 13.38 12.32
CA LEU A 44 7.66 12.32 11.88
C LEU A 44 7.91 11.90 10.42
N LEU A 45 7.95 12.87 9.49
CA LEU A 45 8.15 12.59 8.07
C LEU A 45 9.52 12.01 7.78
N ASP A 46 10.56 12.45 8.48
CA ASP A 46 11.90 11.87 8.35
C ASP A 46 11.96 10.46 8.94
N GLY A 47 11.32 10.21 10.10
CA GLY A 47 11.21 8.88 10.68
C GLY A 47 10.44 7.90 9.79
N LEU A 48 9.39 8.36 9.10
CA LEU A 48 8.65 7.52 8.15
C LEU A 48 9.51 7.10 6.94
N LYS A 49 10.43 7.92 6.48
CA LYS A 49 11.35 7.52 5.41
C LYS A 49 12.18 6.29 5.80
N GLU A 50 12.60 6.21 7.05
CA GLU A 50 13.33 5.04 7.56
C GLU A 50 12.44 3.77 7.56
N VAL A 51 11.14 3.91 7.87
CA VAL A 51 10.19 2.78 7.83
C VAL A 51 10.00 2.28 6.41
N PHE A 52 9.81 3.17 5.45
CA PHE A 52 9.68 2.83 4.03
C PHE A 52 11.01 2.46 3.36
N LYS A 53 12.15 2.72 4.02
CA LYS A 53 13.51 2.62 3.44
C LYS A 53 13.60 3.43 2.14
N THR A 54 13.25 4.72 2.23
CA THR A 54 13.23 5.65 1.09
C THR A 54 13.85 6.99 1.41
N ARG A 55 14.41 7.65 0.41
CA ARG A 55 14.81 9.05 0.44
C ARG A 55 13.73 9.99 -0.11
N ASN A 56 12.70 9.42 -0.72
CA ASN A 56 11.62 10.14 -1.35
C ASN A 56 10.65 10.71 -0.31
N PRO A 57 9.83 11.70 -0.66
CA PRO A 57 8.80 12.23 0.23
C PRO A 57 7.78 11.16 0.65
N VAL A 58 7.42 11.17 1.94
CA VAL A 58 6.27 10.43 2.45
C VAL A 58 5.15 11.44 2.69
N ILE A 59 3.96 11.15 2.20
CA ILE A 59 2.78 12.00 2.32
C ILE A 59 1.76 11.31 3.22
N ILE A 60 1.22 12.04 4.19
CA ILE A 60 0.22 11.52 5.12
C ILE A 60 -1.14 12.14 4.76
N PHE A 61 -2.13 11.28 4.55
CA PHE A 61 -3.52 11.67 4.37
C PHE A 61 -4.36 11.18 5.56
N PRO A 62 -5.28 11.98 6.07
CA PRO A 62 -6.27 11.53 7.06
C PRO A 62 -7.38 10.73 6.35
N ALA A 63 -7.08 9.46 6.06
CA ALA A 63 -7.96 8.56 5.33
C ALA A 63 -7.70 7.11 5.73
N SER A 64 -8.49 6.17 5.19
CA SER A 64 -8.26 4.72 5.27
C SER A 64 -7.24 4.24 4.21
N GLY A 65 -6.96 2.92 4.20
CA GLY A 65 -6.16 2.29 3.14
C GLY A 65 -6.78 2.49 1.75
N THR A 66 -8.11 2.48 1.64
CA THR A 66 -8.83 2.78 0.40
C THR A 66 -8.53 4.20 -0.09
N GLY A 67 -8.51 5.19 0.81
CA GLY A 67 -8.11 6.55 0.45
C GLY A 67 -6.64 6.67 0.02
N ALA A 68 -5.74 5.82 0.55
CA ALA A 68 -4.36 5.76 0.09
C ALA A 68 -4.25 5.19 -1.34
N TRP A 69 -5.02 4.15 -1.67
CA TRP A 69 -5.14 3.64 -3.04
C TRP A 69 -5.67 4.70 -4.01
N GLU A 70 -6.78 5.37 -3.62
CA GLU A 70 -7.36 6.46 -4.41
C GLU A 70 -6.33 7.55 -4.67
N SER A 71 -5.66 8.02 -3.61
CA SER A 71 -4.61 9.05 -3.72
C SER A 71 -3.49 8.64 -4.67
N ALA A 72 -3.01 7.40 -4.60
CA ALA A 72 -2.00 6.89 -5.50
C ALA A 72 -2.47 6.92 -6.96
N LEU A 73 -3.66 6.39 -7.24
CA LEU A 73 -4.21 6.29 -8.59
C LEU A 73 -4.50 7.66 -9.21
N VAL A 74 -5.23 8.54 -8.51
CA VAL A 74 -5.67 9.83 -9.09
C VAL A 74 -4.54 10.85 -9.26
N ASN A 75 -3.43 10.69 -8.55
CA ASN A 75 -2.27 11.57 -8.68
C ASN A 75 -1.24 11.09 -9.72
N THR A 76 -1.38 9.87 -10.21
CA THR A 76 -0.40 9.25 -11.14
C THR A 76 -1.01 8.83 -12.46
N LEU A 77 -2.32 8.59 -12.49
CA LEU A 77 -3.06 8.11 -13.66
C LEU A 77 -4.25 9.01 -13.97
N SER A 78 -4.76 8.90 -15.18
CA SER A 78 -5.93 9.59 -15.69
C SER A 78 -7.03 8.60 -16.09
N PRO A 79 -8.32 8.99 -16.05
CA PRO A 79 -9.39 8.15 -16.59
C PRO A 79 -9.07 7.69 -18.01
N GLY A 80 -9.24 6.39 -18.27
CA GLY A 80 -8.89 5.74 -19.54
C GLY A 80 -7.48 5.11 -19.56
N ASP A 81 -6.59 5.44 -18.63
CA ASP A 81 -5.29 4.78 -18.50
C ASP A 81 -5.45 3.30 -18.14
N ARG A 82 -4.55 2.46 -18.64
CA ARG A 82 -4.53 1.01 -18.37
C ARG A 82 -3.67 0.68 -17.17
N ALA A 83 -4.22 -0.12 -16.26
CA ALA A 83 -3.52 -0.64 -15.09
C ALA A 83 -3.54 -2.17 -15.10
N LEU A 84 -2.37 -2.80 -14.96
CA LEU A 84 -2.23 -4.25 -14.80
C LEU A 84 -2.36 -4.59 -13.32
N MET A 85 -3.35 -5.41 -12.97
CA MET A 85 -3.65 -5.77 -11.59
C MET A 85 -3.90 -7.27 -11.44
N PHE A 86 -3.67 -7.82 -10.24
CA PHE A 86 -3.63 -9.26 -9.99
C PHE A 86 -4.56 -9.66 -8.86
N GLU A 87 -5.21 -10.80 -9.02
CA GLU A 87 -6.04 -11.40 -7.99
C GLU A 87 -5.18 -12.25 -7.04
N THR A 88 -4.84 -11.69 -5.89
CA THR A 88 -4.17 -12.41 -4.80
C THR A 88 -5.09 -12.65 -3.62
N GLY A 89 -6.27 -11.98 -3.62
CA GLY A 89 -7.29 -12.09 -2.60
C GLY A 89 -8.30 -10.95 -2.62
N HIS A 90 -8.92 -10.73 -1.48
CA HIS A 90 -10.00 -9.75 -1.33
C HIS A 90 -9.53 -8.30 -1.59
N PHE A 91 -8.39 -7.91 -1.02
CA PHE A 91 -7.91 -6.52 -1.14
C PHE A 91 -7.39 -6.20 -2.53
N GLY A 92 -6.77 -7.16 -3.22
CA GLY A 92 -6.48 -7.02 -4.65
C GLY A 92 -7.74 -6.77 -5.47
N THR A 93 -8.83 -7.48 -5.16
CA THR A 93 -10.13 -7.30 -5.81
C THR A 93 -10.75 -5.92 -5.51
N LEU A 94 -10.68 -5.46 -4.26
CA LEU A 94 -11.18 -4.13 -3.88
C LEU A 94 -10.39 -3.01 -4.57
N TRP A 95 -9.07 -3.12 -4.64
CA TRP A 95 -8.24 -2.13 -5.33
C TRP A 95 -8.57 -2.04 -6.82
N LYS A 96 -8.77 -3.20 -7.47
CA LYS A 96 -9.26 -3.27 -8.85
C LYS A 96 -10.61 -2.57 -9.02
N GLN A 97 -11.58 -2.83 -8.13
CA GLN A 97 -12.89 -2.19 -8.19
C GLN A 97 -12.82 -0.67 -8.04
N LEU A 98 -11.93 -0.18 -7.16
CA LEU A 98 -11.68 1.24 -7.02
C LEU A 98 -11.08 1.84 -8.30
N ALA A 99 -10.08 1.18 -8.88
CA ALA A 99 -9.47 1.63 -10.14
C ALA A 99 -10.50 1.77 -11.26
N GLU A 100 -11.42 0.79 -11.39
CA GLU A 100 -12.52 0.84 -12.36
C GLU A 100 -13.50 2.00 -12.08
N LYS A 101 -13.84 2.24 -10.80
CA LYS A 101 -14.70 3.38 -10.41
C LYS A 101 -14.06 4.73 -10.73
N LEU A 102 -12.75 4.82 -10.71
CA LEU A 102 -11.98 6.01 -11.10
C LEU A 102 -11.83 6.14 -12.63
N GLY A 103 -12.41 5.22 -13.39
CA GLY A 103 -12.41 5.25 -14.85
C GLY A 103 -11.16 4.66 -15.49
N LEU A 104 -10.35 3.91 -14.76
CA LEU A 104 -9.20 3.21 -15.32
C LEU A 104 -9.65 1.94 -16.07
N GLN A 105 -8.89 1.55 -17.09
CA GLN A 105 -9.03 0.27 -17.76
C GLN A 105 -8.15 -0.76 -17.07
N VAL A 106 -8.75 -1.75 -16.40
CA VAL A 106 -8.00 -2.73 -15.63
C VAL A 106 -7.79 -4.02 -16.42
N ASP A 107 -6.52 -4.33 -16.70
CA ASP A 107 -6.10 -5.64 -17.17
C ASP A 107 -6.02 -6.57 -15.94
N TRP A 108 -7.10 -7.26 -15.65
CA TRP A 108 -7.23 -8.11 -14.46
C TRP A 108 -6.73 -9.52 -14.71
N ILE A 109 -5.76 -9.95 -13.92
CA ILE A 109 -5.20 -11.31 -14.01
C ILE A 109 -5.76 -12.14 -12.87
N PRO A 110 -6.61 -13.13 -13.18
CA PRO A 110 -7.20 -14.00 -12.16
C PRO A 110 -6.15 -14.85 -11.45
N GLY A 111 -6.37 -15.11 -10.17
CA GLY A 111 -5.52 -15.92 -9.31
C GLY A 111 -6.31 -16.95 -8.51
N ASN A 112 -5.61 -17.73 -7.70
CA ASN A 112 -6.19 -18.82 -6.91
C ASN A 112 -6.22 -18.53 -5.39
N TRP A 113 -5.82 -17.33 -4.97
CA TRP A 113 -5.73 -16.86 -3.59
C TRP A 113 -4.75 -17.65 -2.70
N ARG A 114 -3.86 -18.41 -3.30
CA ARG A 114 -2.86 -19.26 -2.60
C ARG A 114 -1.43 -18.93 -2.97
N GLU A 115 -1.27 -18.13 -4.01
CA GLU A 115 0.04 -17.76 -4.56
C GLU A 115 0.09 -16.25 -4.78
N GLY A 116 1.28 -15.68 -4.56
CA GLY A 116 1.57 -14.29 -4.90
C GLY A 116 1.62 -14.07 -6.40
N VAL A 117 1.82 -12.83 -6.80
CA VAL A 117 1.96 -12.48 -8.22
C VAL A 117 3.16 -13.18 -8.81
N ASN A 118 2.96 -13.88 -9.94
CA ASN A 118 4.02 -14.56 -10.66
C ASN A 118 4.86 -13.54 -11.47
N PRO A 119 6.17 -13.38 -11.18
CA PRO A 119 7.04 -12.43 -11.87
C PRO A 119 7.17 -12.68 -13.38
N GLU A 120 7.20 -13.97 -13.80
CA GLU A 120 7.29 -14.34 -15.23
C GLU A 120 6.02 -13.93 -15.98
N LYS A 121 4.85 -14.03 -15.32
CA LYS A 121 3.60 -13.57 -15.93
C LYS A 121 3.56 -12.05 -16.09
N VAL A 122 4.12 -11.30 -15.16
CA VAL A 122 4.28 -9.83 -15.30
C VAL A 122 5.16 -9.52 -16.52
N GLU A 123 6.30 -10.19 -16.65
CA GLU A 123 7.21 -10.01 -17.79
C GLU A 123 6.55 -10.35 -19.13
N GLU A 124 5.83 -11.47 -19.22
CA GLU A 124 5.09 -11.89 -20.40
C GLU A 124 4.09 -10.81 -20.84
N LEU A 125 3.29 -10.30 -19.90
CA LEU A 125 2.24 -9.32 -20.17
C LEU A 125 2.81 -7.97 -20.61
N LEU A 126 3.86 -7.50 -19.97
CA LEU A 126 4.52 -6.25 -20.34
C LEU A 126 5.24 -6.37 -21.69
N ASN A 127 5.85 -7.51 -22.02
CA ASN A 127 6.43 -7.77 -23.34
C ASN A 127 5.36 -7.87 -24.44
N ALA A 128 4.16 -8.32 -24.11
CA ALA A 128 3.03 -8.38 -25.05
C ALA A 128 2.45 -6.99 -25.34
N ASP A 129 2.57 -6.03 -24.43
CA ASP A 129 2.14 -4.64 -24.58
C ASP A 129 3.15 -3.82 -25.39
N ARG A 130 3.27 -4.13 -26.67
CA ARG A 130 4.24 -3.50 -27.59
C ARG A 130 4.09 -1.99 -27.71
N GLU A 131 2.87 -1.49 -27.56
CA GLU A 131 2.55 -0.06 -27.66
C GLU A 131 2.71 0.66 -26.32
N LYS A 132 3.10 -0.07 -25.27
CA LYS A 132 3.34 0.45 -23.91
C LYS A 132 2.13 1.25 -23.37
N GLN A 133 0.95 0.68 -23.53
CA GLN A 133 -0.31 1.27 -23.10
C GLN A 133 -0.58 1.07 -21.60
N ILE A 134 0.01 0.04 -20.98
CA ILE A 134 -0.06 -0.17 -19.53
C ILE A 134 0.72 0.95 -18.84
N ARG A 135 0.02 1.72 -18.01
CA ARG A 135 0.60 2.88 -17.30
C ARG A 135 1.05 2.53 -15.88
N ALA A 136 0.46 1.50 -15.28
CA ALA A 136 0.84 1.04 -13.95
C ALA A 136 0.72 -0.48 -13.82
N VAL A 137 1.61 -1.07 -13.01
CA VAL A 137 1.55 -2.44 -12.49
C VAL A 137 1.29 -2.33 -11.00
N CYS A 138 0.12 -2.77 -10.54
CA CYS A 138 -0.32 -2.65 -9.15
C CYS A 138 -0.28 -4.03 -8.48
N VAL A 139 0.46 -4.16 -7.39
CA VAL A 139 0.69 -5.43 -6.68
C VAL A 139 0.45 -5.26 -5.18
N VAL A 140 -0.33 -6.17 -4.60
CA VAL A 140 -0.43 -6.31 -3.14
C VAL A 140 0.75 -7.12 -2.64
N HIS A 141 1.58 -6.53 -1.75
CA HIS A 141 2.75 -7.20 -1.18
C HIS A 141 2.34 -8.36 -0.29
N ASN A 142 1.47 -8.10 0.69
CA ASN A 142 0.87 -9.13 1.53
C ASN A 142 -0.64 -8.98 1.53
N GLU A 143 -1.34 -9.97 1.01
CA GLU A 143 -2.80 -9.99 0.97
C GLU A 143 -3.37 -10.30 2.36
N THR A 144 -4.00 -9.33 2.97
CA THR A 144 -4.51 -9.44 4.33
C THR A 144 -5.52 -10.58 4.51
N ALA A 145 -6.36 -10.83 3.50
CA ALA A 145 -7.42 -11.85 3.58
C ALA A 145 -6.88 -13.28 3.54
N THR A 146 -5.69 -13.50 2.99
CA THR A 146 -5.15 -14.85 2.74
C THR A 146 -3.79 -15.09 3.37
N GLY A 147 -3.03 -14.03 3.67
CA GLY A 147 -1.63 -14.10 4.08
C GLY A 147 -0.66 -14.39 2.92
N VAL A 148 -1.16 -14.40 1.69
CA VAL A 148 -0.33 -14.61 0.50
C VAL A 148 0.60 -13.42 0.30
N THR A 149 1.88 -13.70 0.06
CA THR A 149 2.92 -12.68 -0.14
C THR A 149 3.47 -12.73 -1.56
N SER A 150 3.58 -11.57 -2.21
CA SER A 150 4.20 -11.41 -3.52
C SER A 150 5.67 -11.02 -3.37
N ASP A 151 6.58 -11.62 -4.13
CA ASP A 151 8.00 -11.24 -4.14
C ASP A 151 8.22 -9.98 -4.98
N ILE A 152 8.16 -8.82 -4.29
CA ILE A 152 8.27 -7.49 -4.92
C ILE A 152 9.61 -7.32 -5.64
N SER A 153 10.71 -7.83 -5.05
CA SER A 153 12.04 -7.75 -5.66
C SER A 153 12.11 -8.51 -6.99
N SER A 154 11.56 -9.72 -7.04
CA SER A 154 11.53 -10.53 -8.26
C SER A 154 10.60 -9.95 -9.32
N ILE A 155 9.43 -9.41 -8.91
CA ILE A 155 8.52 -8.71 -9.81
C ILE A 155 9.21 -7.47 -10.41
N ARG A 156 9.91 -6.67 -9.60
CA ARG A 156 10.66 -5.51 -10.11
C ARG A 156 11.70 -5.91 -11.16
N LYS A 157 12.45 -6.99 -10.91
CA LYS A 157 13.41 -7.50 -11.91
C LYS A 157 12.74 -7.88 -13.23
N SER A 158 11.54 -8.45 -13.16
CA SER A 158 10.75 -8.77 -14.36
C SER A 158 10.32 -7.51 -15.09
N VAL A 159 9.82 -6.50 -14.38
CA VAL A 159 9.49 -5.20 -14.98
C VAL A 159 10.73 -4.55 -15.63
N ASP A 160 11.88 -4.55 -14.93
CA ASP A 160 13.13 -3.96 -15.45
C ASP A 160 13.59 -4.65 -16.75
N ARG A 161 13.44 -5.99 -16.87
CA ARG A 161 13.81 -6.73 -18.09
C ARG A 161 13.00 -6.36 -19.32
N THR A 162 11.78 -5.88 -19.13
CA THR A 162 10.91 -5.47 -20.26
C THR A 162 11.18 -4.05 -20.74
N GLU A 163 11.97 -3.28 -20.01
CA GLU A 163 12.17 -1.84 -20.26
C GLU A 163 10.84 -1.09 -20.45
N HIS A 164 9.81 -1.55 -19.76
CA HIS A 164 8.48 -0.98 -19.82
C HIS A 164 8.34 0.24 -18.91
N PRO A 165 7.76 1.38 -19.36
CA PRO A 165 7.68 2.61 -18.60
C PRO A 165 6.57 2.64 -17.54
N ALA A 166 5.81 1.55 -17.37
CA ALA A 166 4.74 1.48 -16.39
C ALA A 166 5.26 1.73 -14.98
N LEU A 167 4.53 2.53 -14.22
CA LEU A 167 4.80 2.72 -12.80
C LEU A 167 4.57 1.42 -12.01
N PHE A 168 5.48 1.10 -11.11
CA PHE A 168 5.33 -0.04 -10.22
C PHE A 168 4.77 0.43 -8.87
N MET A 169 3.52 0.08 -8.60
CA MET A 169 2.79 0.47 -7.39
C MET A 169 2.60 -0.71 -6.47
N VAL A 170 2.91 -0.55 -5.20
CA VAL A 170 2.84 -1.63 -4.21
C VAL A 170 1.98 -1.23 -3.02
N ASP A 171 0.98 -2.05 -2.74
CA ASP A 171 0.22 -1.99 -1.50
C ASP A 171 0.97 -2.75 -0.39
N THR A 172 1.27 -2.04 0.68
CA THR A 172 1.95 -2.57 1.86
C THR A 172 1.13 -2.39 3.14
N ILE A 173 -0.19 -2.21 3.03
CA ILE A 173 -1.07 -1.89 4.17
C ILE A 173 -0.89 -2.89 5.32
N SER A 174 -0.80 -4.18 5.04
CA SER A 174 -0.60 -5.19 6.07
C SER A 174 0.84 -5.64 6.26
N SER A 175 1.77 -5.23 5.41
CA SER A 175 3.15 -5.71 5.41
C SER A 175 4.18 -4.69 5.89
N LEU A 176 3.95 -3.39 5.70
CA LEU A 176 4.92 -2.37 6.10
C LEU A 176 5.21 -2.44 7.60
N ALA A 177 6.48 -2.42 7.98
CA ALA A 177 6.98 -2.57 9.34
C ALA A 177 6.71 -3.93 10.01
N SER A 178 5.94 -4.84 9.38
CA SER A 178 5.75 -6.22 9.84
C SER A 178 6.58 -7.24 9.05
N MET A 179 6.93 -6.90 7.82
CA MET A 179 7.77 -7.69 6.92
C MET A 179 8.90 -6.84 6.35
N ASP A 180 9.94 -7.46 5.79
CA ASP A 180 10.98 -6.70 5.08
C ASP A 180 10.39 -6.08 3.81
N TYR A 181 10.54 -4.76 3.75
CA TYR A 181 10.11 -3.95 2.60
C TYR A 181 11.14 -2.85 2.34
N ARG A 182 11.50 -2.63 1.07
CA ARG A 182 12.63 -1.76 0.70
C ARG A 182 12.27 -0.94 -0.54
N HIS A 183 11.60 0.18 -0.33
CA HIS A 183 11.07 1.01 -1.41
C HIS A 183 12.14 1.37 -2.47
N ASP A 184 13.22 2.04 -2.05
CA ASP A 184 14.25 2.51 -2.98
C ASP A 184 15.07 1.37 -3.58
N GLU A 185 15.46 0.37 -2.76
CA GLU A 185 16.27 -0.77 -3.23
C GLU A 185 15.51 -1.60 -4.27
N TRP A 186 14.21 -1.79 -4.06
CA TRP A 186 13.36 -2.51 -5.01
C TRP A 186 12.77 -1.60 -6.08
N LYS A 187 13.19 -0.34 -6.16
CA LYS A 187 12.78 0.65 -7.16
C LYS A 187 11.26 0.70 -7.35
N VAL A 188 10.52 0.68 -6.25
CA VAL A 188 9.07 0.87 -6.30
C VAL A 188 8.80 2.34 -6.55
N ASP A 189 7.88 2.66 -7.47
CA ASP A 189 7.56 4.04 -7.82
C ASP A 189 6.56 4.65 -6.85
N VAL A 190 5.57 3.87 -6.41
CA VAL A 190 4.55 4.30 -5.45
C VAL A 190 4.29 3.18 -4.44
N THR A 191 4.40 3.52 -3.15
CA THR A 191 4.01 2.63 -2.06
C THR A 191 2.82 3.21 -1.32
N VAL A 192 1.80 2.40 -1.09
CA VAL A 192 0.68 2.75 -0.23
C VAL A 192 0.71 1.94 1.06
N ALA A 193 0.42 2.61 2.18
CA ALA A 193 0.33 1.99 3.49
C ALA A 193 -0.74 2.70 4.33
N CYS A 194 -1.20 2.05 5.39
CA CYS A 194 -2.18 2.62 6.30
C CYS A 194 -1.84 2.25 7.75
N LEU A 195 -2.07 3.19 8.67
CA LEU A 195 -2.01 2.95 10.10
C LEU A 195 -3.39 2.48 10.58
N LEU A 196 -3.57 1.17 10.72
CA LEU A 196 -4.86 0.54 11.07
C LEU A 196 -5.21 0.60 12.58
N TYR A 197 -4.58 1.47 13.36
CA TYR A 197 -4.84 1.53 14.80
C TYR A 197 -6.14 2.24 15.15
N THR A 198 -6.57 3.17 14.34
CA THR A 198 -7.65 4.11 14.65
C THR A 198 -8.77 4.11 13.63
N SER A 199 -8.59 3.48 12.47
CA SER A 199 -9.62 3.34 11.46
C SER A 199 -10.09 1.90 11.37
N ASP A 200 -11.37 1.69 11.44
CA ASP A 200 -11.99 0.43 11.11
C ASP A 200 -12.05 0.30 9.59
N ALA A 201 -11.01 -0.26 9.00
CA ALA A 201 -10.96 -0.49 7.55
C ALA A 201 -11.90 -1.64 7.10
N ALA A 202 -12.63 -2.24 8.03
CA ALA A 202 -13.56 -3.33 7.75
C ALA A 202 -15.01 -2.86 7.52
N ASP A 203 -15.31 -1.58 7.81
CA ASP A 203 -16.67 -1.02 7.73
C ASP A 203 -16.91 -0.17 6.47
N GLU A 204 -15.97 -0.12 5.51
CA GLU A 204 -16.13 0.60 4.23
C GLU A 204 -16.36 -0.33 3.03
#